data_8c3987fb4b228fc07d6eef94dca21292
#
_entry.id   8c3987fb4b228fc07d6eef94dca21292
#
_cell.length_a   1.000
_cell.length_b   1.000
_cell.length_c   1.000
_cell.angle_alpha   90.00
_cell.angle_beta   90.00
_cell.angle_gamma   90.00
#
_symmetry.space_group_name_H-M   'P 1'
#
loop_
_entity.id
_entity.type
_entity.pdbx_description
1 polymer ?
#
loop_
_entity_poly.entity_id
_entity_poly.type
_entity_poly.pdbx_seq_one_letter_code
_entity_poly.pdbx_strand_id
1 'polypeptide(L)'
;RMKRTIVGLLVSSVILGPVACSGSDEEEDGLIVGGDNDGGDDLVGTGSRPGQGGPGKEQDGGKVDLTPEDLEAIENAECTGWQGEGESIPAILELVVDVSRSMLDPAPGAGRGTSKWDVTRDALKNAIDSLPNSIAVGLLLYPNVSRRSGSGSDLSCIDTRKMVSIEQLGPSGSPQRTALDDAIDDATIDQYTPTHDAYSYALNEGLEPYGGEGQKFMLLITDGAPTQPLECGSTDVNGVPTDPIIETVKEAAANGIKTFVIGSPGSEESASGEDMRPWLSRAASEGGTAADGCSDSGPVYCHMDMTAEENFAQALVAGLGKIAGQVVTECTYDFPSPPSGQTIDPYLTNVILRWSDGTASLLIRDDKDPEDCTEGWRLTDDNKIELCGTSCDQAKADKGASVSLSFGCSVDDIPITK
;
A
#
# COMPACT_ATOMS: atom_id res chain seq x y z
N ARG A 1 -24.94 22.15 -48.87
CA ARG A 1 -23.72 22.25 -49.70
C ARG A 1 -22.68 23.04 -48.93
N MET A 2 -21.75 22.34 -48.27
CA MET A 2 -20.52 22.97 -47.76
C MET A 2 -19.39 21.99 -47.92
N LYS A 3 -18.33 22.43 -48.58
CA LYS A 3 -17.19 21.66 -49.07
C LYS A 3 -16.30 21.20 -47.90
N ARG A 4 -15.96 19.91 -47.86
CA ARG A 4 -14.89 19.36 -47.05
C ARG A 4 -13.55 19.65 -47.71
N THR A 5 -12.63 20.25 -46.98
CA THR A 5 -11.22 20.38 -47.34
C THR A 5 -10.43 19.34 -46.57
N ILE A 6 -9.78 18.43 -47.26
CA ILE A 6 -8.88 17.41 -46.71
C ILE A 6 -7.49 18.03 -46.80
N VAL A 7 -6.81 18.13 -45.67
CA VAL A 7 -5.39 18.44 -45.56
C VAL A 7 -4.64 17.14 -45.32
N GLY A 8 -3.86 16.72 -46.27
CA GLY A 8 -2.99 15.56 -46.17
C GLY A 8 -1.69 15.92 -45.42
N LEU A 9 -1.32 15.12 -44.46
CA LEU A 9 -0.02 15.18 -43.78
C LEU A 9 0.91 14.12 -44.40
N LEU A 10 2.00 14.56 -44.98
CA LEU A 10 3.10 13.74 -45.51
C LEU A 10 3.97 13.28 -44.30
N VAL A 11 4.10 11.98 -44.12
CA VAL A 11 5.06 11.39 -43.20
C VAL A 11 6.33 11.03 -43.99
N SER A 12 7.44 11.67 -43.67
CA SER A 12 8.75 11.31 -44.18
C SER A 12 9.40 10.25 -43.28
N SER A 13 9.59 9.06 -43.81
CA SER A 13 10.35 7.99 -43.19
C SER A 13 11.85 8.19 -43.44
N VAL A 14 12.63 8.31 -42.39
CA VAL A 14 14.10 8.23 -42.45
C VAL A 14 14.50 6.81 -42.05
N ILE A 15 15.12 6.12 -43.01
CA ILE A 15 15.72 4.79 -42.83
C ILE A 15 17.19 5.04 -42.48
N LEU A 16 17.62 4.61 -41.30
CA LEU A 16 19.03 4.45 -40.95
C LEU A 16 19.36 2.94 -40.91
N GLY A 17 20.28 2.55 -41.80
CA GLY A 17 20.79 1.21 -41.90
C GLY A 17 21.89 0.91 -40.87
N PRO A 18 22.21 -0.37 -40.65
CA PRO A 18 23.19 -0.79 -39.65
C PRO A 18 24.62 -0.69 -40.14
N VAL A 19 25.49 -0.16 -39.30
CA VAL A 19 26.95 -0.22 -39.51
C VAL A 19 27.47 -1.47 -38.80
N ALA A 20 28.03 -2.39 -39.57
CA ALA A 20 28.80 -3.52 -39.11
C ALA A 20 30.26 -3.11 -38.97
N CYS A 21 30.88 -3.38 -37.84
CA CYS A 21 32.33 -3.45 -37.69
C CYS A 21 32.72 -4.86 -37.33
N SER A 22 33.45 -5.46 -38.27
CA SER A 22 34.15 -6.75 -38.16
C SER A 22 35.62 -6.52 -37.78
N GLY A 23 36.22 -7.50 -37.15
CA GLY A 23 37.67 -7.69 -37.05
C GLY A 23 38.10 -7.85 -35.58
N SER A 24 38.89 -8.75 -35.18
CA SER A 24 39.61 -9.94 -35.72
C SER A 24 40.26 -10.61 -34.54
N ASP A 25 40.26 -11.91 -34.59
CA ASP A 25 40.96 -12.83 -33.66
C ASP A 25 42.46 -12.55 -33.62
N GLU A 26 43.08 -12.71 -32.47
CA GLU A 26 44.41 -13.27 -32.34
C GLU A 26 44.52 -14.03 -31.03
N GLU A 27 44.72 -15.35 -31.18
CA GLU A 27 45.19 -16.28 -30.18
C GLU A 27 46.69 -16.05 -29.99
N GLU A 28 47.21 -16.09 -28.75
CA GLU A 28 48.53 -16.59 -28.48
C GLU A 28 48.57 -17.39 -27.16
N ASP A 29 48.94 -18.65 -27.35
CA ASP A 29 49.39 -19.60 -26.38
C ASP A 29 50.68 -19.16 -25.70
N GLY A 30 50.82 -19.47 -24.41
CA GLY A 30 52.07 -19.25 -23.68
C GLY A 30 52.15 -20.01 -22.35
N LEU A 31 52.58 -21.18 -22.47
CA LEU A 31 52.92 -22.27 -21.56
C LEU A 31 53.93 -21.89 -20.42
N ILE A 32 53.61 -22.33 -19.18
CA ILE A 32 54.41 -23.06 -18.16
C ILE A 32 55.60 -22.33 -17.50
N VAL A 33 55.70 -22.46 -16.20
CA VAL A 33 56.59 -23.29 -15.36
C VAL A 33 56.66 -22.74 -13.95
N GLY A 34 56.54 -23.64 -13.00
CA GLY A 34 56.59 -23.39 -11.57
C GLY A 34 58.00 -23.03 -11.06
N GLY A 35 58.02 -22.65 -9.82
CA GLY A 35 59.22 -22.40 -9.07
C GLY A 35 58.91 -21.99 -7.64
N ASP A 36 58.99 -22.97 -6.74
CA ASP A 36 59.12 -22.73 -5.30
C ASP A 36 60.32 -21.85 -5.02
N ASN A 37 60.23 -20.95 -4.06
CA ASN A 37 61.17 -20.86 -2.96
C ASN A 37 60.89 -19.72 -1.97
N ASP A 38 60.96 -20.15 -0.75
CA ASP A 38 61.23 -19.53 0.52
C ASP A 38 61.84 -18.12 0.59
N GLY A 39 61.34 -17.42 1.61
CA GLY A 39 62.23 -16.72 2.56
C GLY A 39 62.33 -15.22 2.44
N GLY A 40 62.01 -14.55 3.51
CA GLY A 40 62.69 -13.34 3.90
C GLY A 40 61.88 -12.05 4.04
N ASP A 41 61.73 -11.74 5.27
CA ASP A 41 61.49 -10.47 5.95
C ASP A 41 61.73 -9.15 5.19
N ASP A 42 60.93 -8.23 5.59
CA ASP A 42 61.16 -6.83 5.97
C ASP A 42 60.38 -5.74 5.23
N LEU A 43 59.43 -5.21 5.99
CA LEU A 43 59.19 -3.80 6.31
C LEU A 43 58.99 -2.75 5.20
N VAL A 44 57.95 -2.00 5.48
CA VAL A 44 57.72 -0.57 5.24
C VAL A 44 56.71 -0.21 4.16
N GLY A 45 55.61 0.24 4.66
CA GLY A 45 55.12 1.54 4.27
C GLY A 45 53.84 1.66 3.48
N THR A 46 52.83 1.90 4.22
CA THR A 46 51.84 2.96 3.94
C THR A 46 51.15 2.96 2.60
N GLY A 47 49.88 2.75 2.68
CA GLY A 47 48.94 3.03 1.61
C GLY A 47 47.71 2.14 1.74
N SER A 48 46.92 2.35 2.80
CA SER A 48 45.58 1.74 2.88
C SER A 48 44.74 2.27 1.74
N ARG A 49 44.56 1.44 0.73
CA ARG A 49 43.42 1.61 -0.19
C ARG A 49 42.15 1.32 0.61
N PRO A 50 41.06 2.08 0.44
CA PRO A 50 39.78 1.73 1.03
C PRO A 50 39.44 0.31 0.59
N GLY A 51 39.18 -0.56 1.55
CA GLY A 51 38.92 -1.98 1.30
C GLY A 51 37.72 -2.16 0.42
N GLN A 52 37.87 -3.00 -0.59
CA GLN A 52 36.75 -3.73 -1.14
C GLN A 52 36.21 -4.59 -0.01
N GLY A 53 35.01 -4.27 0.50
CA GLY A 53 34.28 -5.11 1.43
C GLY A 53 34.12 -6.48 0.80
N GLY A 54 34.74 -7.48 1.42
CA GLY A 54 34.42 -8.87 1.12
C GLY A 54 32.93 -9.15 1.44
N PRO A 55 32.35 -10.25 0.96
CA PRO A 55 30.97 -10.61 1.29
C PRO A 55 30.83 -10.60 2.81
N GLY A 56 29.99 -9.67 3.30
CA GLY A 56 29.69 -9.53 4.72
C GLY A 56 29.20 -10.87 5.27
N LYS A 57 29.51 -11.14 6.52
CA LYS A 57 28.90 -12.27 7.22
C LYS A 57 27.40 -12.12 7.13
N GLU A 58 26.72 -13.21 6.80
CA GLU A 58 25.27 -13.33 6.88
C GLU A 58 24.81 -12.83 8.26
N GLN A 59 23.87 -11.87 8.30
CA GLN A 59 23.36 -11.29 9.53
C GLN A 59 22.00 -11.93 9.83
N ASP A 60 21.76 -12.17 11.12
CA ASP A 60 20.59 -12.91 11.61
C ASP A 60 19.44 -12.00 12.08
N GLY A 61 19.42 -10.74 11.69
CA GLY A 61 18.37 -9.79 12.14
C GLY A 61 18.51 -9.41 13.63
N GLY A 62 17.48 -8.76 14.18
CA GLY A 62 17.42 -8.33 15.56
C GLY A 62 17.47 -6.82 15.76
N LYS A 63 17.58 -6.39 17.02
CA LYS A 63 17.73 -4.97 17.36
C LYS A 63 18.62 -4.76 18.57
N VAL A 64 19.20 -3.55 18.67
CA VAL A 64 19.97 -3.07 19.80
C VAL A 64 19.37 -1.75 20.27
N ASP A 65 18.89 -1.69 21.51
CA ASP A 65 18.38 -0.44 22.07
C ASP A 65 19.54 0.52 22.31
N LEU A 66 19.38 1.75 21.86
CA LEU A 66 20.42 2.78 21.89
C LEU A 66 20.25 3.69 23.09
N THR A 67 21.37 3.98 23.77
CA THR A 67 21.41 5.07 24.74
C THR A 67 21.52 6.42 24.04
N PRO A 68 21.23 7.57 24.72
CA PRO A 68 21.46 8.88 24.13
C PRO A 68 22.92 9.10 23.71
N GLU A 69 23.88 8.54 24.45
CA GLU A 69 25.30 8.59 24.12
C GLU A 69 25.63 7.77 22.85
N ASP A 70 24.99 6.62 22.67
CA ASP A 70 25.15 5.81 21.46
C ASP A 70 24.58 6.56 20.22
N LEU A 71 23.43 7.22 20.37
CA LEU A 71 22.86 8.04 19.30
C LEU A 71 23.77 9.20 18.93
N GLU A 72 24.31 9.93 19.92
CA GLU A 72 25.27 11.00 19.70
C GLU A 72 26.56 10.46 19.02
N ALA A 73 27.02 9.28 19.41
CA ALA A 73 28.18 8.64 18.81
C ALA A 73 27.92 8.26 17.34
N ILE A 74 26.72 7.76 17.01
CA ILE A 74 26.32 7.46 15.62
C ILE A 74 26.23 8.74 14.80
N GLU A 75 25.63 9.81 15.36
CA GLU A 75 25.45 11.10 14.68
C GLU A 75 26.78 11.81 14.41
N ASN A 76 27.76 11.63 15.30
CA ASN A 76 29.09 12.23 15.18
C ASN A 76 30.15 11.31 14.59
N ALA A 77 29.82 10.06 14.25
CA ALA A 77 30.79 9.11 13.73
C ALA A 77 31.37 9.59 12.40
N GLU A 78 32.72 9.59 12.31
CA GLU A 78 33.43 9.98 11.08
C GLU A 78 33.14 9.08 9.89
N CYS A 79 32.52 7.92 10.14
CA CYS A 79 32.14 6.97 9.11
C CYS A 79 30.82 7.31 8.42
N THR A 80 30.01 8.23 8.96
CA THR A 80 28.77 8.62 8.32
C THR A 80 29.03 9.55 7.16
N GLY A 81 28.89 9.05 5.95
CA GLY A 81 28.92 9.91 4.77
C GLY A 81 27.82 10.97 4.83
N TRP A 82 26.66 10.61 5.35
CA TRP A 82 25.49 11.47 5.59
C TRP A 82 24.39 10.67 6.30
N GLN A 83 23.40 11.37 6.79
CA GLN A 83 22.19 10.80 7.40
C GLN A 83 20.96 11.22 6.61
N GLY A 84 19.93 10.39 6.64
CA GLY A 84 18.64 10.66 6.03
C GLY A 84 17.51 10.03 6.83
N GLU A 85 16.30 10.44 6.57
CA GLU A 85 15.12 9.76 7.06
C GLU A 85 14.64 8.79 5.97
N GLY A 86 14.23 7.58 6.37
CA GLY A 86 13.56 6.66 5.47
C GLY A 86 12.25 7.29 5.02
N GLU A 87 12.06 7.43 3.73
CA GLU A 87 10.79 7.90 3.19
C GLU A 87 9.80 6.73 3.21
N SER A 88 8.80 6.79 4.09
CA SER A 88 7.72 5.79 4.07
C SER A 88 7.04 5.80 2.71
N ILE A 89 6.85 4.61 2.14
CA ILE A 89 6.14 4.50 0.86
C ILE A 89 4.72 5.01 1.09
N PRO A 90 4.27 6.03 0.37
CA PRO A 90 2.92 6.53 0.51
C PRO A 90 1.90 5.42 0.20
N ALA A 91 0.83 5.37 0.96
CA ALA A 91 -0.28 4.50 0.61
C ALA A 91 -1.27 5.24 -0.30
N ILE A 92 -1.88 4.49 -1.19
CA ILE A 92 -2.89 4.95 -2.13
C ILE A 92 -4.15 4.14 -1.87
N LEU A 93 -5.21 4.79 -1.44
CA LEU A 93 -6.45 4.14 -1.00
C LEU A 93 -7.62 4.59 -1.85
N GLU A 94 -8.31 3.65 -2.48
CA GLU A 94 -9.58 3.89 -3.16
C GLU A 94 -10.72 3.32 -2.33
N LEU A 95 -11.64 4.18 -1.91
CA LEU A 95 -12.82 3.83 -1.12
C LEU A 95 -13.99 3.53 -2.06
N VAL A 96 -14.59 2.35 -1.94
CA VAL A 96 -15.78 1.91 -2.70
C VAL A 96 -16.90 1.62 -1.72
N VAL A 97 -17.85 2.54 -1.59
CA VAL A 97 -18.79 2.54 -0.48
C VAL A 97 -20.23 2.47 -0.97
N ASP A 98 -20.96 1.51 -0.42
CA ASP A 98 -22.35 1.26 -0.70
C ASP A 98 -23.24 2.37 -0.12
N VAL A 99 -24.06 2.98 -0.98
CA VAL A 99 -25.14 3.90 -0.65
C VAL A 99 -26.46 3.41 -1.26
N SER A 100 -26.63 2.09 -1.32
CA SER A 100 -27.89 1.49 -1.72
C SER A 100 -28.99 1.69 -0.66
N ARG A 101 -30.24 1.37 -1.03
CA ARG A 101 -31.38 1.66 -0.17
C ARG A 101 -31.35 0.97 1.19
N SER A 102 -30.76 -0.22 1.30
CA SER A 102 -30.59 -0.95 2.57
C SER A 102 -29.73 -0.20 3.58
N MET A 103 -28.86 0.70 3.12
CA MET A 103 -28.09 1.58 4.00
C MET A 103 -28.95 2.61 4.76
N LEU A 104 -30.24 2.78 4.40
CA LEU A 104 -31.21 3.56 5.19
C LEU A 104 -31.84 2.78 6.35
N ASP A 105 -31.59 1.48 6.45
CA ASP A 105 -32.09 0.68 7.55
C ASP A 105 -31.45 1.13 8.88
N PRO A 106 -32.15 0.94 10.02
CA PRO A 106 -31.64 1.35 11.33
C PRO A 106 -30.28 0.73 11.65
N ALA A 107 -29.34 1.55 12.12
CA ALA A 107 -28.06 1.08 12.59
C ALA A 107 -28.18 0.42 13.99
N PRO A 108 -27.69 -0.82 14.19
CA PRO A 108 -27.68 -1.48 15.50
C PRO A 108 -26.94 -0.62 16.54
N GLY A 109 -27.53 -0.52 17.73
CA GLY A 109 -26.94 0.24 18.83
C GLY A 109 -26.97 1.76 18.71
N ALA A 110 -27.38 2.30 17.57
CA ALA A 110 -27.50 3.75 17.36
C ALA A 110 -28.83 4.31 17.90
N GLY A 111 -28.91 5.64 17.96
CA GLY A 111 -30.13 6.34 18.38
C GLY A 111 -31.30 6.11 17.42
N ARG A 112 -32.53 6.34 17.91
CA ARG A 112 -33.73 6.20 17.06
C ARG A 112 -33.64 7.12 15.85
N GLY A 113 -33.83 6.56 14.66
CA GLY A 113 -33.83 7.27 13.39
C GLY A 113 -32.46 7.45 12.76
N THR A 114 -31.40 6.89 13.36
CA THR A 114 -30.06 6.85 12.78
C THR A 114 -29.96 5.62 11.86
N SER A 115 -29.66 5.85 10.61
CA SER A 115 -29.48 4.80 9.59
C SER A 115 -28.04 4.26 9.60
N LYS A 116 -27.83 3.11 8.94
CA LYS A 116 -26.46 2.59 8.69
C LYS A 116 -25.65 3.61 7.90
N TRP A 117 -26.24 4.31 6.95
CA TRP A 117 -25.56 5.37 6.20
C TRP A 117 -25.11 6.53 7.10
N ASP A 118 -25.98 7.02 8.01
CA ASP A 118 -25.57 8.10 8.92
C ASP A 118 -24.34 7.74 9.72
N VAL A 119 -24.27 6.51 10.21
CA VAL A 119 -23.11 5.97 10.94
C VAL A 119 -21.89 5.84 10.04
N THR A 120 -22.07 5.28 8.84
CA THR A 120 -20.98 5.07 7.88
C THR A 120 -20.39 6.40 7.42
N ARG A 121 -21.25 7.38 7.12
CA ARG A 121 -20.85 8.74 6.76
C ARG A 121 -19.94 9.36 7.83
N ASP A 122 -20.41 9.37 9.06
CA ASP A 122 -19.68 10.01 10.17
C ASP A 122 -18.37 9.27 10.47
N ALA A 123 -18.37 7.94 10.39
CA ALA A 123 -17.18 7.12 10.60
C ALA A 123 -16.13 7.29 9.49
N LEU A 124 -16.55 7.37 8.22
CA LEU A 124 -15.66 7.64 7.09
C LEU A 124 -14.98 8.99 7.19
N LYS A 125 -15.73 10.05 7.51
CA LYS A 125 -15.18 11.40 7.69
C LYS A 125 -14.13 11.41 8.80
N ASN A 126 -14.44 10.80 9.95
CA ASN A 126 -13.48 10.69 11.06
C ASN A 126 -12.23 9.87 10.68
N ALA A 127 -12.40 8.78 9.92
CA ALA A 127 -11.28 7.98 9.46
C ALA A 127 -10.38 8.77 8.51
N ILE A 128 -10.96 9.42 7.50
CA ILE A 128 -10.24 10.27 6.53
C ILE A 128 -9.48 11.38 7.27
N ASP A 129 -10.11 12.05 8.26
CA ASP A 129 -9.45 13.09 9.05
C ASP A 129 -8.25 12.57 9.84
N SER A 130 -8.28 11.31 10.27
CA SER A 130 -7.20 10.68 11.04
C SER A 130 -6.03 10.19 10.18
N LEU A 131 -6.21 10.08 8.86
CA LEU A 131 -5.16 9.62 7.95
C LEU A 131 -4.04 10.67 7.81
N PRO A 132 -2.76 10.24 7.69
CA PRO A 132 -1.64 11.12 7.40
C PRO A 132 -1.82 11.94 6.13
N ASN A 133 -1.19 13.11 6.12
CA ASN A 133 -1.26 14.03 4.97
C ASN A 133 -0.65 13.48 3.69
N SER A 134 0.27 12.52 3.80
CA SER A 134 0.99 11.89 2.68
C SER A 134 0.19 10.83 1.93
N ILE A 135 -0.89 10.31 2.52
CA ILE A 135 -1.71 9.28 1.87
C ILE A 135 -2.54 9.91 0.75
N ALA A 136 -2.63 9.21 -0.37
CA ALA A 136 -3.54 9.57 -1.45
C ALA A 136 -4.85 8.77 -1.32
N VAL A 137 -5.99 9.45 -1.40
CA VAL A 137 -7.31 8.84 -1.20
C VAL A 137 -8.26 9.26 -2.30
N GLY A 138 -8.96 8.29 -2.89
CA GLY A 138 -10.11 8.47 -3.76
C GLY A 138 -11.38 7.89 -3.16
N LEU A 139 -12.53 8.18 -3.77
CA LEU A 139 -13.83 7.71 -3.28
C LEU A 139 -14.82 7.51 -4.42
N LEU A 140 -15.41 6.34 -4.50
CA LEU A 140 -16.58 6.04 -5.29
C LEU A 140 -17.73 5.59 -4.38
N LEU A 141 -18.80 6.39 -4.29
CA LEU A 141 -20.06 5.98 -3.68
C LEU A 141 -20.96 5.32 -4.73
N TYR A 142 -21.56 4.18 -4.43
CA TYR A 142 -22.43 3.48 -5.38
C TYR A 142 -23.75 3.00 -4.76
N PRO A 143 -24.87 3.04 -5.51
CA PRO A 143 -25.02 3.54 -6.88
C PRO A 143 -24.92 5.06 -7.02
N ASN A 144 -25.28 5.84 -6.02
CA ASN A 144 -25.21 7.30 -5.95
C ASN A 144 -25.88 8.04 -7.13
N VAL A 145 -26.85 7.40 -7.78
CA VAL A 145 -27.54 7.92 -8.97
C VAL A 145 -28.72 8.79 -8.54
N SER A 146 -28.74 10.04 -8.99
CA SER A 146 -29.92 10.88 -8.86
C SER A 146 -30.88 10.63 -10.03
N ARG A 147 -32.12 10.23 -9.75
CA ARG A 147 -33.19 10.07 -10.78
C ARG A 147 -33.42 11.31 -11.65
N ARG A 148 -32.87 12.46 -11.25
CA ARG A 148 -32.93 13.72 -12.00
C ARG A 148 -31.71 13.97 -12.86
N SER A 149 -30.65 13.24 -12.67
CA SER A 149 -29.44 13.32 -13.47
C SER A 149 -29.59 12.41 -14.68
N GLY A 150 -30.13 12.93 -15.77
CA GLY A 150 -30.13 12.20 -17.02
C GLY A 150 -28.72 11.89 -17.49
N SER A 151 -28.56 10.74 -18.12
CA SER A 151 -27.47 10.27 -18.96
C SER A 151 -26.22 11.17 -19.04
N GLY A 152 -25.14 10.73 -18.49
CA GLY A 152 -23.83 11.41 -18.55
C GLY A 152 -22.76 10.73 -17.73
N SER A 153 -23.04 9.62 -17.04
CA SER A 153 -22.03 8.71 -16.52
C SER A 153 -21.74 7.60 -17.54
N ASP A 154 -20.54 7.07 -17.52
CA ASP A 154 -20.13 5.96 -18.39
C ASP A 154 -20.90 4.67 -18.07
N LEU A 155 -21.37 4.54 -16.83
CA LEU A 155 -22.23 3.48 -16.34
C LEU A 155 -23.62 4.02 -15.99
N SER A 156 -24.68 3.35 -16.45
CA SER A 156 -26.06 3.79 -16.20
C SER A 156 -26.54 3.56 -14.76
N CYS A 157 -25.89 2.65 -14.03
CA CYS A 157 -26.25 2.25 -12.67
C CYS A 157 -25.41 2.94 -11.58
N ILE A 158 -24.38 3.69 -11.94
CA ILE A 158 -23.51 4.42 -11.03
C ILE A 158 -23.29 5.83 -11.58
N ASP A 159 -23.38 6.86 -10.75
CA ASP A 159 -22.98 8.21 -11.18
C ASP A 159 -21.47 8.40 -11.03
N THR A 160 -20.71 7.93 -12.00
CA THR A 160 -19.25 7.98 -12.04
C THR A 160 -18.67 9.40 -12.03
N ARG A 161 -19.47 10.41 -12.41
CA ARG A 161 -19.06 11.83 -12.34
C ARG A 161 -18.91 12.36 -10.92
N LYS A 162 -19.50 11.65 -9.94
CA LYS A 162 -19.39 11.97 -8.51
C LYS A 162 -18.21 11.25 -7.84
N MET A 163 -17.45 10.46 -8.58
CA MET A 163 -16.22 9.88 -8.08
C MET A 163 -15.24 11.00 -7.74
N VAL A 164 -14.66 10.94 -6.56
CA VAL A 164 -13.53 11.80 -6.16
C VAL A 164 -12.25 11.12 -6.59
N SER A 165 -11.54 11.74 -7.52
CA SER A 165 -10.26 11.22 -8.02
C SER A 165 -9.25 11.10 -6.88
N ILE A 166 -8.34 10.13 -7.00
CA ILE A 166 -7.26 9.95 -6.03
C ILE A 166 -6.32 11.15 -6.09
N GLU A 167 -6.15 11.82 -4.96
CA GLU A 167 -5.14 12.85 -4.74
C GLU A 167 -4.61 12.77 -3.32
N GLN A 168 -3.42 13.32 -3.07
CA GLN A 168 -2.83 13.38 -1.75
C GLN A 168 -3.73 14.19 -0.79
N LEU A 169 -3.99 13.64 0.40
CA LEU A 169 -4.91 14.26 1.38
C LEU A 169 -4.47 15.66 1.80
N GLY A 170 -3.16 15.85 2.02
CA GLY A 170 -2.67 17.11 2.57
C GLY A 170 -3.18 17.42 3.99
N PRO A 171 -2.90 18.61 4.53
CA PRO A 171 -3.32 18.99 5.88
C PRO A 171 -4.85 19.17 5.98
N SER A 172 -5.35 19.25 7.21
CA SER A 172 -6.77 19.52 7.49
C SER A 172 -7.25 20.75 6.72
N GLY A 173 -8.41 20.63 6.07
CA GLY A 173 -9.00 21.68 5.22
C GLY A 173 -8.37 21.78 3.82
N SER A 174 -7.52 20.84 3.42
CA SER A 174 -7.00 20.76 2.04
C SER A 174 -8.13 20.50 1.02
N PRO A 175 -7.90 20.79 -0.27
CA PRO A 175 -8.89 20.56 -1.32
C PRO A 175 -9.36 19.11 -1.38
N GLN A 176 -8.45 18.12 -1.23
CA GLN A 176 -8.82 16.71 -1.31
C GLN A 176 -9.70 16.27 -0.14
N ARG A 177 -9.35 16.65 1.12
CA ARG A 177 -10.21 16.35 2.27
C ARG A 177 -11.59 16.98 2.13
N THR A 178 -11.65 18.22 1.66
CA THR A 178 -12.92 18.92 1.41
C THR A 178 -13.75 18.21 0.32
N ALA A 179 -13.10 17.79 -0.78
CA ALA A 179 -13.80 17.08 -1.86
C ALA A 179 -14.37 15.73 -1.41
N LEU A 180 -13.64 14.99 -0.57
CA LEU A 180 -14.12 13.73 0.03
C LEU A 180 -15.29 13.97 0.99
N ASP A 181 -15.18 14.97 1.87
CA ASP A 181 -16.25 15.35 2.80
C ASP A 181 -17.52 15.78 2.08
N ASP A 182 -17.39 16.65 1.07
CA ASP A 182 -18.52 17.13 0.27
C ASP A 182 -19.19 15.96 -0.49
N ALA A 183 -18.41 15.05 -1.07
CA ALA A 183 -18.95 13.89 -1.77
C ALA A 183 -19.73 12.95 -0.83
N ILE A 184 -19.23 12.76 0.39
CA ILE A 184 -19.87 11.93 1.43
C ILE A 184 -21.18 12.61 1.90
N ASP A 185 -21.18 13.93 2.09
CA ASP A 185 -22.38 14.68 2.50
C ASP A 185 -23.42 14.76 1.39
N ASP A 186 -23.00 14.84 0.12
CA ASP A 186 -23.88 14.91 -1.07
C ASP A 186 -24.30 13.52 -1.60
N ALA A 187 -24.06 12.45 -0.84
CA ALA A 187 -24.44 11.10 -1.22
C ALA A 187 -25.93 10.97 -1.54
N THR A 188 -26.23 10.34 -2.64
CA THR A 188 -27.61 10.04 -3.04
C THR A 188 -27.91 8.57 -2.84
N ILE A 189 -28.75 8.25 -1.86
CA ILE A 189 -29.19 6.88 -1.63
C ILE A 189 -30.17 6.48 -2.73
N ASP A 190 -29.87 5.38 -3.43
CA ASP A 190 -30.74 4.87 -4.50
C ASP A 190 -30.95 3.35 -4.36
N GLN A 191 -31.81 2.80 -5.24
CA GLN A 191 -32.10 1.36 -5.27
C GLN A 191 -30.95 0.62 -5.97
N TYR A 192 -30.85 -0.66 -5.69
CA TYR A 192 -29.88 -1.59 -6.27
C TYR A 192 -28.44 -1.41 -5.81
N THR A 193 -27.69 -2.49 -5.97
CA THR A 193 -26.33 -2.64 -5.44
C THR A 193 -25.40 -3.15 -6.56
N PRO A 194 -24.92 -2.26 -7.47
CA PRO A 194 -24.03 -2.63 -8.58
C PRO A 194 -22.57 -2.79 -8.11
N THR A 195 -22.31 -3.65 -7.14
CA THR A 195 -21.00 -3.77 -6.48
C THR A 195 -19.89 -4.13 -7.46
N HIS A 196 -20.16 -5.02 -8.45
CA HIS A 196 -19.12 -5.41 -9.41
C HIS A 196 -18.72 -4.25 -10.32
N ASP A 197 -19.69 -3.52 -10.87
CA ASP A 197 -19.40 -2.33 -11.68
C ASP A 197 -18.67 -1.26 -10.86
N ALA A 198 -19.08 -1.05 -9.61
CA ALA A 198 -18.45 -0.08 -8.73
C ALA A 198 -16.99 -0.43 -8.43
N TYR A 199 -16.74 -1.67 -8.03
CA TYR A 199 -15.39 -2.14 -7.74
C TYR A 199 -14.50 -2.07 -8.98
N SER A 200 -14.98 -2.60 -10.12
CA SER A 200 -14.24 -2.61 -11.38
C SER A 200 -13.95 -1.19 -11.90
N TYR A 201 -14.91 -0.29 -11.79
CA TYR A 201 -14.73 1.10 -12.22
C TYR A 201 -13.70 1.83 -11.34
N ALA A 202 -13.83 1.73 -10.02
CA ALA A 202 -12.89 2.33 -9.09
C ALA A 202 -11.47 1.78 -9.25
N LEU A 203 -11.33 0.48 -9.52
CA LEU A 203 -10.04 -0.15 -9.82
C LEU A 203 -9.44 0.38 -11.13
N ASN A 204 -10.18 0.25 -12.24
CA ASN A 204 -9.64 0.46 -13.59
C ASN A 204 -9.53 1.95 -13.98
N GLU A 205 -10.45 2.79 -13.50
CA GLU A 205 -10.51 4.22 -13.84
C GLU A 205 -9.97 5.12 -12.71
N GLY A 206 -9.90 4.62 -11.47
CA GLY A 206 -9.38 5.33 -10.31
C GLY A 206 -7.97 4.90 -9.94
N LEU A 207 -7.85 3.69 -9.42
CA LEU A 207 -6.63 3.25 -8.72
C LEU A 207 -5.51 2.82 -9.67
N GLU A 208 -5.78 2.01 -10.69
CA GLU A 208 -4.74 1.55 -11.62
C GLU A 208 -4.07 2.69 -12.39
N PRO A 209 -4.82 3.67 -12.95
CA PRO A 209 -4.21 4.77 -13.69
C PRO A 209 -3.47 5.78 -12.82
N TYR A 210 -3.69 5.76 -11.51
CA TYR A 210 -3.00 6.68 -10.61
C TYR A 210 -1.49 6.43 -10.64
N GLY A 211 -0.75 7.43 -11.09
CA GLY A 211 0.69 7.35 -11.35
C GLY A 211 1.57 7.70 -10.15
N GLY A 212 1.00 7.92 -8.96
CA GLY A 212 1.77 8.14 -7.73
C GLY A 212 2.46 6.85 -7.29
N GLU A 213 3.67 6.98 -6.78
CA GLU A 213 4.38 5.87 -6.14
C GLU A 213 3.70 5.52 -4.81
N GLY A 214 3.58 4.24 -4.50
CA GLY A 214 2.99 3.80 -3.25
C GLY A 214 2.28 2.46 -3.35
N GLN A 215 2.00 1.87 -2.20
CA GLN A 215 1.21 0.65 -2.11
C GLN A 215 -0.27 0.98 -2.35
N LYS A 216 -0.88 0.25 -3.25
CA LYS A 216 -2.29 0.44 -3.65
C LYS A 216 -3.23 -0.45 -2.86
N PHE A 217 -4.32 0.16 -2.36
CA PHE A 217 -5.38 -0.52 -1.60
C PHE A 217 -6.76 -0.13 -2.11
N MET A 218 -7.65 -1.11 -2.10
CA MET A 218 -9.10 -0.91 -2.22
C MET A 218 -9.74 -1.12 -0.85
N LEU A 219 -10.76 -0.35 -0.51
CA LEU A 219 -11.64 -0.61 0.62
C LEU A 219 -13.08 -0.70 0.15
N LEU A 220 -13.67 -1.89 0.21
CA LEU A 220 -15.07 -2.13 -0.08
C LEU A 220 -15.89 -2.13 1.21
N ILE A 221 -16.92 -1.28 1.28
CA ILE A 221 -17.91 -1.27 2.36
C ILE A 221 -19.29 -1.53 1.76
N THR A 222 -19.96 -2.59 2.21
CA THR A 222 -21.31 -2.95 1.74
C THR A 222 -22.10 -3.65 2.85
N ASP A 223 -23.42 -3.57 2.78
CA ASP A 223 -24.34 -4.24 3.71
C ASP A 223 -25.05 -5.45 3.09
N GLY A 224 -24.67 -5.88 1.88
CA GLY A 224 -25.41 -6.99 1.33
C GLY A 224 -25.03 -7.53 -0.03
N ALA A 225 -26.03 -8.18 -0.61
CA ALA A 225 -25.90 -8.83 -1.90
C ALA A 225 -25.85 -7.84 -3.05
N PRO A 226 -24.94 -8.01 -4.00
CA PRO A 226 -25.04 -7.30 -5.26
C PRO A 226 -26.36 -7.68 -5.98
N THR A 227 -27.02 -6.69 -6.54
CA THR A 227 -28.31 -6.87 -7.23
C THR A 227 -28.27 -6.49 -8.71
N GLN A 228 -27.12 -6.05 -9.20
CA GLN A 228 -26.87 -5.81 -10.61
C GLN A 228 -25.56 -6.52 -11.03
N PRO A 229 -25.60 -7.32 -12.10
CA PRO A 229 -24.40 -7.88 -12.70
C PRO A 229 -23.62 -6.80 -13.47
N LEU A 230 -22.38 -7.13 -13.87
CA LEU A 230 -21.49 -6.24 -14.61
C LEU A 230 -22.18 -5.61 -15.84
N GLU A 231 -21.71 -4.43 -16.26
CA GLU A 231 -22.25 -3.60 -17.34
C GLU A 231 -23.69 -3.10 -17.06
N CYS A 232 -24.00 -2.87 -15.79
CA CYS A 232 -25.33 -2.44 -15.36
C CYS A 232 -26.45 -3.34 -15.88
N GLY A 233 -26.21 -4.64 -15.90
CA GLY A 233 -27.15 -5.63 -16.39
C GLY A 233 -28.49 -5.60 -15.66
N SER A 234 -29.42 -6.46 -16.06
CA SER A 234 -30.75 -6.51 -15.46
C SER A 234 -30.67 -6.81 -13.97
N THR A 235 -31.35 -5.98 -13.18
CA THR A 235 -31.39 -6.15 -11.73
C THR A 235 -32.05 -7.47 -11.32
N ASP A 236 -31.44 -8.16 -10.37
CA ASP A 236 -32.01 -9.30 -9.67
C ASP A 236 -31.98 -9.04 -8.17
N VAL A 237 -33.14 -8.79 -7.60
CA VAL A 237 -33.28 -8.52 -6.15
C VAL A 237 -33.03 -9.75 -5.29
N ASN A 238 -32.94 -10.93 -5.89
CA ASN A 238 -32.52 -12.16 -5.21
C ASN A 238 -31.00 -12.34 -5.18
N GLY A 239 -30.28 -11.36 -5.74
CA GLY A 239 -28.83 -11.36 -5.83
C GLY A 239 -28.28 -11.88 -7.16
N VAL A 240 -27.06 -11.50 -7.47
CA VAL A 240 -26.30 -11.94 -8.65
C VAL A 240 -25.09 -12.76 -8.20
N PRO A 241 -24.53 -13.61 -9.08
CA PRO A 241 -23.33 -14.37 -8.75
C PRO A 241 -22.19 -13.46 -8.28
N THR A 242 -21.53 -13.83 -7.18
CA THR A 242 -20.43 -13.06 -6.58
C THR A 242 -19.03 -13.54 -7.04
N ASP A 243 -18.94 -14.75 -7.65
CA ASP A 243 -17.66 -15.26 -8.16
C ASP A 243 -16.94 -14.29 -9.13
N PRO A 244 -17.65 -13.59 -10.06
CA PRO A 244 -16.96 -12.63 -10.93
C PRO A 244 -16.32 -11.45 -10.16
N ILE A 245 -16.92 -10.99 -9.06
CA ILE A 245 -16.36 -9.93 -8.22
C ILE A 245 -15.09 -10.45 -7.53
N ILE A 246 -15.15 -11.68 -7.01
CA ILE A 246 -14.03 -12.33 -6.32
C ILE A 246 -12.85 -12.54 -7.28
N GLU A 247 -13.10 -12.95 -8.53
CA GLU A 247 -12.02 -13.07 -9.52
C GLU A 247 -11.39 -11.71 -9.84
N THR A 248 -12.17 -10.63 -9.97
CA THR A 248 -11.62 -9.27 -10.15
C THR A 248 -10.75 -8.84 -8.97
N VAL A 249 -11.19 -9.12 -7.74
CA VAL A 249 -10.41 -8.85 -6.51
C VAL A 249 -9.09 -9.63 -6.50
N LYS A 250 -9.15 -10.91 -6.88
CA LYS A 250 -7.96 -11.79 -6.95
C LYS A 250 -6.97 -11.34 -8.02
N GLU A 251 -7.45 -10.93 -9.19
CA GLU A 251 -6.60 -10.37 -10.24
C GLU A 251 -5.93 -9.07 -9.77
N ALA A 252 -6.65 -8.20 -9.06
CA ALA A 252 -6.08 -7.00 -8.46
C ALA A 252 -4.98 -7.35 -7.44
N ALA A 253 -5.22 -8.34 -6.57
CA ALA A 253 -4.23 -8.80 -5.59
C ALA A 253 -2.97 -9.38 -6.26
N ALA A 254 -3.12 -10.15 -7.35
CA ALA A 254 -2.00 -10.65 -8.13
C ALA A 254 -1.15 -9.52 -8.76
N ASN A 255 -1.74 -8.35 -8.96
CA ASN A 255 -1.07 -7.12 -9.41
C ASN A 255 -0.61 -6.21 -8.23
N GLY A 256 -0.60 -6.73 -7.01
CA GLY A 256 -0.12 -6.01 -5.82
C GLY A 256 -1.14 -5.04 -5.21
N ILE A 257 -2.40 -5.06 -5.62
CA ILE A 257 -3.47 -4.20 -5.07
C ILE A 257 -4.26 -5.00 -4.03
N LYS A 258 -4.11 -4.66 -2.76
CA LYS A 258 -4.81 -5.34 -1.67
C LYS A 258 -6.23 -4.79 -1.49
N THR A 259 -7.18 -5.65 -1.11
CA THR A 259 -8.59 -5.27 -0.91
C THR A 259 -9.05 -5.57 0.50
N PHE A 260 -9.34 -4.52 1.27
CA PHE A 260 -10.06 -4.62 2.54
C PHE A 260 -11.56 -4.67 2.29
N VAL A 261 -12.25 -5.45 3.10
CA VAL A 261 -13.71 -5.59 3.00
C VAL A 261 -14.34 -5.41 4.38
N ILE A 262 -15.34 -4.52 4.46
CA ILE A 262 -16.20 -4.34 5.63
C ILE A 262 -17.61 -4.78 5.26
N GLY A 263 -18.12 -5.80 5.96
CA GLY A 263 -19.50 -6.24 5.89
C GLY A 263 -20.33 -5.52 6.96
N SER A 264 -21.18 -4.56 6.53
CA SER A 264 -22.07 -3.83 7.42
C SER A 264 -23.25 -4.71 7.88
N PRO A 265 -23.94 -4.36 8.99
CA PRO A 265 -25.16 -5.06 9.44
C PRO A 265 -26.18 -5.19 8.31
N GLY A 266 -26.71 -6.38 8.10
CA GLY A 266 -27.58 -6.75 6.96
C GLY A 266 -26.91 -7.72 5.99
N SER A 267 -25.57 -7.85 6.03
CA SER A 267 -24.86 -8.82 5.19
C SER A 267 -25.06 -10.28 5.64
N GLU A 268 -25.56 -10.51 6.87
CA GLU A 268 -25.93 -11.83 7.36
C GLU A 268 -27.23 -12.39 6.78
N GLU A 269 -28.08 -11.56 6.23
CA GLU A 269 -29.35 -11.97 5.62
C GLU A 269 -29.76 -11.05 4.47
N SER A 270 -29.53 -11.47 3.24
CA SER A 270 -30.00 -10.74 2.06
C SER A 270 -31.53 -10.75 1.92
N ALA A 271 -32.07 -9.96 0.99
CA ALA A 271 -33.50 -9.98 0.68
C ALA A 271 -34.03 -11.36 0.24
N SER A 272 -33.14 -12.23 -0.26
CA SER A 272 -33.45 -13.63 -0.58
C SER A 272 -33.31 -14.59 0.60
N GLY A 273 -32.87 -14.13 1.78
CA GLY A 273 -32.58 -14.94 2.94
C GLY A 273 -31.25 -15.69 2.87
N GLU A 274 -30.34 -15.25 2.00
CA GLU A 274 -29.02 -15.83 1.84
C GLU A 274 -27.99 -15.05 2.66
N ASP A 275 -27.09 -15.78 3.35
CA ASP A 275 -25.98 -15.20 4.10
C ASP A 275 -24.88 -14.72 3.12
N MET A 276 -24.59 -13.43 3.11
CA MET A 276 -23.62 -12.83 2.20
C MET A 276 -22.22 -12.78 2.77
N ARG A 277 -22.02 -13.03 4.07
CA ARG A 277 -20.69 -13.01 4.71
C ARG A 277 -19.66 -13.96 4.07
N PRO A 278 -20.04 -15.16 3.59
CA PRO A 278 -19.07 -16.03 2.93
C PRO A 278 -18.40 -15.41 1.70
N TRP A 279 -19.13 -14.69 0.85
CA TRP A 279 -18.51 -14.07 -0.31
C TRP A 279 -17.65 -12.85 0.05
N LEU A 280 -18.08 -12.04 1.05
CA LEU A 280 -17.28 -10.93 1.58
C LEU A 280 -15.96 -11.45 2.19
N SER A 281 -16.04 -12.59 2.88
CA SER A 281 -14.89 -13.27 3.47
C SER A 281 -13.91 -13.75 2.39
N ARG A 282 -14.40 -14.39 1.34
CA ARG A 282 -13.59 -14.79 0.20
C ARG A 282 -12.97 -13.58 -0.51
N ALA A 283 -13.71 -12.50 -0.68
CA ALA A 283 -13.17 -11.29 -1.28
C ALA A 283 -12.01 -10.70 -0.45
N ALA A 284 -12.10 -10.68 0.87
CA ALA A 284 -11.00 -10.25 1.73
C ALA A 284 -9.81 -11.21 1.67
N SER A 285 -10.08 -12.53 1.65
CA SER A 285 -9.05 -13.57 1.55
C SER A 285 -8.29 -13.50 0.23
N GLU A 286 -8.99 -13.51 -0.90
CA GLU A 286 -8.36 -13.38 -2.23
C GLU A 286 -7.76 -11.98 -2.46
N GLY A 287 -8.27 -10.96 -1.74
CA GLY A 287 -7.74 -9.59 -1.74
C GLY A 287 -6.50 -9.37 -0.86
N GLY A 288 -6.00 -10.43 -0.21
CA GLY A 288 -4.75 -10.38 0.57
C GLY A 288 -4.85 -9.61 1.90
N THR A 289 -6.06 -9.50 2.49
CA THR A 289 -6.30 -8.79 3.76
C THR A 289 -7.03 -9.63 4.81
N ALA A 290 -7.01 -10.94 4.64
CA ALA A 290 -7.65 -11.89 5.53
C ALA A 290 -7.16 -11.75 6.99
N ALA A 291 -8.08 -11.85 7.95
CA ALA A 291 -7.72 -11.93 9.36
C ALA A 291 -7.08 -13.29 9.68
N ASP A 292 -6.14 -13.31 10.61
CA ASP A 292 -5.50 -14.55 11.03
C ASP A 292 -6.50 -15.57 11.58
N GLY A 293 -6.38 -16.82 11.14
CA GLY A 293 -7.24 -17.92 11.60
C GLY A 293 -8.69 -17.83 11.14
N CYS A 294 -8.99 -16.99 10.16
CA CYS A 294 -10.32 -16.83 9.61
C CYS A 294 -10.76 -17.97 8.70
N SER A 295 -12.05 -18.00 8.39
CA SER A 295 -12.67 -18.95 7.46
C SER A 295 -13.81 -18.29 6.70
N ASP A 296 -13.95 -18.61 5.42
CA ASP A 296 -15.07 -18.11 4.60
C ASP A 296 -16.45 -18.54 5.10
N SER A 297 -16.52 -19.63 5.82
CA SER A 297 -17.76 -20.16 6.39
C SER A 297 -17.98 -19.76 7.87
N GLY A 298 -17.14 -18.89 8.43
CA GLY A 298 -17.21 -18.48 9.83
C GLY A 298 -16.76 -19.56 10.82
N PRO A 299 -16.93 -19.39 12.12
CA PRO A 299 -17.56 -18.24 12.77
C PRO A 299 -16.67 -16.97 12.82
N VAL A 300 -15.39 -17.06 12.51
CA VAL A 300 -14.48 -15.93 12.34
C VAL A 300 -14.31 -15.72 10.83
N TYR A 301 -14.91 -14.68 10.30
CA TYR A 301 -14.82 -14.36 8.88
C TYR A 301 -13.52 -13.63 8.54
N CYS A 302 -13.06 -13.70 7.26
CA CYS A 302 -11.81 -13.08 6.83
C CYS A 302 -11.94 -11.57 6.59
N HIS A 303 -13.14 -11.07 6.32
CA HIS A 303 -13.44 -9.66 6.25
C HIS A 303 -13.76 -9.08 7.64
N MET A 304 -13.87 -7.79 7.76
CA MET A 304 -14.37 -7.13 8.98
C MET A 304 -15.88 -7.27 9.04
N ASP A 305 -16.36 -8.31 9.74
CA ASP A 305 -17.77 -8.60 9.91
C ASP A 305 -18.37 -7.74 11.04
N MET A 306 -19.25 -6.81 10.70
CA MET A 306 -19.93 -5.90 11.63
C MET A 306 -21.34 -6.37 11.99
N THR A 307 -21.77 -7.56 11.55
CA THR A 307 -23.16 -8.03 11.70
C THR A 307 -23.53 -8.37 13.14
N ALA A 308 -22.56 -8.84 13.93
CA ALA A 308 -22.77 -9.21 15.33
C ALA A 308 -22.51 -8.06 16.33
N GLU A 309 -22.16 -6.87 15.84
CA GLU A 309 -21.77 -5.76 16.69
C GLU A 309 -23.00 -5.05 17.28
N GLU A 310 -23.07 -5.01 18.61
CA GLU A 310 -24.17 -4.31 19.32
C GLU A 310 -24.16 -2.78 19.05
N ASN A 311 -22.97 -2.23 18.76
CA ASN A 311 -22.75 -0.82 18.43
C ASN A 311 -21.95 -0.69 17.13
N PHE A 312 -22.66 -0.67 16.01
CA PHE A 312 -22.08 -0.57 14.68
C PHE A 312 -21.18 0.66 14.52
N ALA A 313 -21.57 1.80 15.07
CA ALA A 313 -20.77 3.04 14.96
C ALA A 313 -19.37 2.87 15.57
N GLN A 314 -19.31 2.28 16.77
CA GLN A 314 -18.04 2.07 17.45
C GLN A 314 -17.18 1.02 16.73
N ALA A 315 -17.81 -0.06 16.28
CA ALA A 315 -17.13 -1.14 15.56
C ALA A 315 -16.56 -0.63 14.22
N LEU A 316 -17.34 0.17 13.47
CA LEU A 316 -16.89 0.73 12.20
C LEU A 316 -15.71 1.70 12.37
N VAL A 317 -15.77 2.60 13.35
CA VAL A 317 -14.64 3.50 13.65
C VAL A 317 -13.39 2.71 14.02
N ALA A 318 -13.53 1.65 14.85
CA ALA A 318 -12.40 0.79 15.22
C ALA A 318 -11.85 0.02 14.01
N GLY A 319 -12.73 -0.51 13.14
CA GLY A 319 -12.35 -1.20 11.91
C GLY A 319 -11.60 -0.30 10.93
N LEU A 320 -12.13 0.89 10.67
CA LEU A 320 -11.47 1.87 9.82
C LEU A 320 -10.13 2.34 10.41
N GLY A 321 -10.06 2.51 11.74
CA GLY A 321 -8.80 2.81 12.44
C GLY A 321 -7.76 1.70 12.28
N LYS A 322 -8.19 0.43 12.31
CA LYS A 322 -7.31 -0.73 12.06
C LYS A 322 -6.81 -0.74 10.60
N ILE A 323 -7.69 -0.51 9.63
CA ILE A 323 -7.32 -0.41 8.21
C ILE A 323 -6.33 0.76 8.02
N ALA A 324 -6.66 1.94 8.56
CA ALA A 324 -5.77 3.10 8.52
C ALA A 324 -4.38 2.76 9.09
N GLY A 325 -4.30 2.06 10.22
CA GLY A 325 -3.04 1.57 10.77
C GLY A 325 -2.28 0.64 9.82
N GLN A 326 -2.96 -0.24 9.11
CA GLN A 326 -2.33 -1.15 8.14
C GLN A 326 -1.89 -0.43 6.86
N VAL A 327 -2.67 0.54 6.39
CA VAL A 327 -2.35 1.36 5.20
C VAL A 327 -1.18 2.32 5.48
N VAL A 328 -1.12 2.91 6.68
CA VAL A 328 -0.07 3.87 7.10
C VAL A 328 1.28 3.21 7.35
N THR A 329 1.28 1.91 7.60
CA THR A 329 2.46 1.19 8.08
C THR A 329 2.75 -0.06 7.26
N GLU A 330 2.88 0.06 5.96
CA GLU A 330 3.80 -0.86 5.30
C GLU A 330 5.18 -0.47 5.79
N CYS A 331 5.84 -1.43 6.45
CA CYS A 331 7.15 -1.23 7.06
C CYS A 331 8.26 -1.20 6.00
N THR A 332 7.96 -0.66 4.84
CA THR A 332 8.85 -0.54 3.69
C THR A 332 9.15 0.93 3.46
N TYR A 333 10.42 1.26 3.27
CA TYR A 333 10.92 2.62 3.13
C TYR A 333 11.83 2.71 1.92
N ASP A 334 11.71 3.79 1.16
CA ASP A 334 12.66 4.12 0.11
C ASP A 334 13.94 4.72 0.68
N PHE A 335 15.05 4.52 -0.01
CA PHE A 335 16.26 5.27 0.29
C PHE A 335 16.08 6.73 -0.11
N PRO A 336 16.44 7.67 0.78
CA PRO A 336 16.40 9.08 0.43
C PRO A 336 17.40 9.39 -0.70
N SER A 337 17.12 10.43 -1.47
CA SER A 337 18.03 10.87 -2.52
C SER A 337 19.39 11.29 -1.94
N PRO A 338 20.52 10.71 -2.39
CA PRO A 338 21.82 11.08 -1.84
C PRO A 338 22.18 12.52 -2.18
N PRO A 339 22.94 13.20 -1.32
CA PRO A 339 23.51 14.50 -1.63
C PRO A 339 24.35 14.48 -2.93
N SER A 340 24.47 15.62 -3.60
CA SER A 340 25.20 15.71 -4.87
C SER A 340 26.63 15.16 -4.74
N GLY A 341 26.95 14.18 -5.56
CA GLY A 341 28.28 13.55 -5.61
C GLY A 341 28.45 12.38 -4.64
N GLN A 342 27.41 11.99 -3.91
CA GLN A 342 27.39 10.80 -3.05
C GLN A 342 26.56 9.69 -3.70
N THR A 343 26.81 8.45 -3.27
CA THR A 343 26.06 7.26 -3.68
C THR A 343 25.68 6.47 -2.44
N ILE A 344 24.53 5.82 -2.47
CA ILE A 344 24.09 4.90 -1.43
C ILE A 344 24.68 3.54 -1.73
N ASP A 345 25.34 2.95 -0.72
CA ASP A 345 25.60 1.52 -0.67
C ASP A 345 24.60 0.88 0.31
N PRO A 346 23.62 0.11 -0.17
CA PRO A 346 22.61 -0.50 0.70
C PRO A 346 23.23 -1.43 1.77
N TYR A 347 24.41 -1.99 1.51
CA TYR A 347 25.12 -2.87 2.45
C TYR A 347 25.88 -2.12 3.55
N LEU A 348 26.08 -0.81 3.38
CA LEU A 348 26.67 0.09 4.37
C LEU A 348 25.61 1.06 4.92
N THR A 349 24.36 0.57 5.04
CA THR A 349 23.23 1.31 5.58
C THR A 349 22.85 0.76 6.94
N ASN A 350 22.66 1.65 7.90
CA ASN A 350 22.18 1.33 9.24
C ASN A 350 20.80 1.94 9.41
N VAL A 351 19.85 1.16 9.91
CA VAL A 351 18.45 1.53 10.12
C VAL A 351 18.22 1.74 11.60
N ILE A 352 17.82 2.94 11.98
CA ILE A 352 17.54 3.34 13.36
C ILE A 352 16.05 3.65 13.48
N LEU A 353 15.35 2.86 14.28
CA LEU A 353 13.95 3.10 14.62
C LEU A 353 13.90 4.02 15.85
N ARG A 354 13.32 5.21 15.68
CA ARG A 354 13.10 6.19 16.74
C ARG A 354 11.67 6.11 17.22
N TRP A 355 11.48 6.09 18.52
CA TRP A 355 10.18 6.00 19.16
C TRP A 355 9.63 7.37 19.55
N SER A 356 8.32 7.47 19.71
CA SER A 356 7.65 8.73 20.10
C SER A 356 8.05 9.23 21.48
N ASP A 357 8.57 8.35 22.35
CA ASP A 357 9.08 8.72 23.69
C ASP A 357 10.54 9.25 23.68
N GLY A 358 11.16 9.32 22.50
CA GLY A 358 12.53 9.81 22.31
C GLY A 358 13.61 8.73 22.45
N THR A 359 13.24 7.48 22.73
CA THR A 359 14.18 6.35 22.68
C THR A 359 14.42 5.89 21.24
N ALA A 360 15.45 5.07 21.01
CA ALA A 360 15.75 4.55 19.69
C ALA A 360 16.38 3.16 19.74
N SER A 361 16.24 2.42 18.65
CA SER A 361 16.86 1.10 18.48
C SER A 361 17.55 1.02 17.11
N LEU A 362 18.76 0.50 17.09
CA LEU A 362 19.46 0.11 15.86
C LEU A 362 18.94 -1.25 15.42
N LEU A 363 18.37 -1.31 14.23
CA LEU A 363 17.87 -2.55 13.65
C LEU A 363 19.00 -3.26 12.90
N ILE A 364 19.17 -4.53 13.17
CA ILE A 364 20.16 -5.38 12.50
C ILE A 364 19.55 -5.90 11.20
N ARG A 365 20.35 -5.87 10.13
CA ARG A 365 19.90 -6.42 8.84
C ARG A 365 19.72 -7.93 8.94
N ASP A 366 18.65 -8.46 8.38
CA ASP A 366 18.41 -9.88 8.21
C ASP A 366 18.59 -10.24 6.72
N ASP A 367 19.56 -11.08 6.43
CA ASP A 367 19.86 -11.53 5.06
C ASP A 367 19.15 -12.86 4.72
N LYS A 368 18.24 -13.32 5.60
CA LYS A 368 17.43 -14.53 5.40
C LYS A 368 16.27 -14.29 4.44
N ASP A 369 15.64 -15.40 4.07
CA ASP A 369 14.41 -15.35 3.27
C ASP A 369 13.32 -14.51 3.95
N PRO A 370 12.47 -13.83 3.17
CA PRO A 370 11.43 -12.94 3.69
C PRO A 370 10.53 -13.56 4.76
N GLU A 371 10.22 -14.86 4.63
CA GLU A 371 9.37 -15.60 5.57
C GLU A 371 10.04 -15.85 6.93
N ASP A 372 11.37 -15.79 6.99
CA ASP A 372 12.15 -16.02 8.20
C ASP A 372 12.63 -14.73 8.88
N CYS A 373 12.32 -13.56 8.30
CA CYS A 373 12.69 -12.25 8.84
C CYS A 373 11.78 -11.87 10.02
N THR A 374 12.19 -12.23 11.24
CA THR A 374 11.35 -12.09 12.42
C THR A 374 11.56 -10.78 13.19
N GLU A 375 12.75 -10.19 13.13
CA GLU A 375 13.11 -8.92 13.78
C GLU A 375 14.26 -8.25 13.02
N GLY A 376 14.34 -6.92 13.04
CA GLY A 376 15.34 -6.16 12.32
C GLY A 376 14.79 -5.57 11.01
N TRP A 377 15.63 -5.54 9.98
CA TRP A 377 15.25 -5.07 8.65
C TRP A 377 15.93 -5.90 7.56
N ARG A 378 15.39 -5.89 6.37
CA ARG A 378 15.99 -6.51 5.18
C ARG A 378 15.99 -5.57 3.99
N LEU A 379 16.84 -5.88 3.02
CA LEU A 379 16.80 -5.25 1.71
C LEU A 379 15.87 -6.06 0.80
N THR A 380 14.89 -5.39 0.19
CA THR A 380 13.99 -6.05 -0.78
C THR A 380 14.67 -6.17 -2.15
N ASP A 381 14.11 -6.99 -3.05
CA ASP A 381 14.64 -7.19 -4.41
C ASP A 381 14.64 -5.90 -5.25
N ASP A 382 13.76 -4.97 -4.96
CA ASP A 382 13.67 -3.65 -5.57
C ASP A 382 14.47 -2.57 -4.82
N ASN A 383 15.40 -2.98 -3.96
CA ASN A 383 16.30 -2.14 -3.18
C ASN A 383 15.58 -1.17 -2.23
N LYS A 384 14.56 -1.62 -1.54
CA LYS A 384 13.90 -0.87 -0.46
C LYS A 384 14.27 -1.47 0.91
N ILE A 385 14.09 -0.68 1.95
CA ILE A 385 14.24 -1.10 3.34
C ILE A 385 12.90 -1.67 3.80
N GLU A 386 12.87 -2.90 4.27
CA GLU A 386 11.69 -3.50 4.88
C GLU A 386 11.98 -3.88 6.32
N LEU A 387 11.19 -3.35 7.26
CA LEU A 387 11.26 -3.78 8.66
C LEU A 387 10.61 -5.16 8.82
N CYS A 388 11.29 -6.04 9.53
CA CYS A 388 10.84 -7.42 9.71
C CYS A 388 9.93 -7.59 10.92
N GLY A 389 8.98 -8.51 10.83
CA GLY A 389 8.16 -9.07 11.91
C GLY A 389 7.91 -8.13 13.09
N THR A 390 8.52 -8.42 14.25
CA THR A 390 8.32 -7.64 15.47
C THR A 390 8.78 -6.20 15.39
N SER A 391 9.79 -5.87 14.56
CA SER A 391 10.21 -4.48 14.36
C SER A 391 9.15 -3.67 13.63
N CYS A 392 8.52 -4.28 12.62
CA CYS A 392 7.37 -3.73 11.92
C CYS A 392 6.18 -3.54 12.86
N ASP A 393 5.81 -4.57 13.63
CA ASP A 393 4.65 -4.51 14.54
C ASP A 393 4.82 -3.42 15.62
N GLN A 394 6.03 -3.27 16.14
CA GLN A 394 6.34 -2.23 17.12
C GLN A 394 6.28 -0.84 16.49
N ALA A 395 6.82 -0.64 15.29
CA ALA A 395 6.71 0.62 14.56
C ALA A 395 5.24 0.99 14.27
N LYS A 396 4.41 -0.01 13.94
CA LYS A 396 2.96 0.16 13.77
C LYS A 396 2.22 0.57 15.04
N ALA A 397 2.65 0.05 16.17
CA ALA A 397 2.02 0.34 17.47
C ALA A 397 2.33 1.75 17.96
N ASP A 398 3.46 2.33 17.59
CA ASP A 398 3.87 3.68 17.97
C ASP A 398 3.67 4.68 16.81
N LYS A 399 2.55 5.40 16.82
CA LYS A 399 2.18 6.39 15.77
C LYS A 399 3.19 7.52 15.58
N GLY A 400 4.12 7.71 16.52
CA GLY A 400 5.19 8.71 16.44
C GLY A 400 6.55 8.09 16.07
N ALA A 401 6.61 6.79 15.81
CA ALA A 401 7.85 6.16 15.38
C ALA A 401 8.29 6.68 14.01
N SER A 402 9.60 6.83 13.82
CA SER A 402 10.22 7.21 12.55
C SER A 402 11.47 6.38 12.28
N VAL A 403 11.82 6.22 11.01
CA VAL A 403 13.03 5.51 10.58
C VAL A 403 14.07 6.53 10.15
N SER A 404 15.23 6.50 10.82
CA SER A 404 16.41 7.26 10.44
C SER A 404 17.45 6.33 9.83
N LEU A 405 18.17 6.80 8.82
CA LEU A 405 19.17 6.06 8.09
C LEU A 405 20.55 6.70 8.26
N SER A 406 21.57 5.89 8.53
CA SER A 406 22.97 6.31 8.57
C SER A 406 23.75 5.50 7.55
N PHE A 407 24.55 6.17 6.73
CA PHE A 407 25.23 5.59 5.58
C PHE A 407 26.74 5.61 5.73
N GLY A 408 27.42 4.64 5.11
CA GLY A 408 28.87 4.61 4.95
C GLY A 408 29.62 3.75 5.94
N CYS A 409 28.94 3.13 6.92
CA CYS A 409 29.56 2.18 7.86
C CYS A 409 28.82 0.86 7.90
N SER A 410 29.52 -0.23 8.16
CA SER A 410 28.88 -1.47 8.60
C SER A 410 28.42 -1.33 10.06
N VAL A 411 27.44 -2.16 10.45
CA VAL A 411 26.91 -2.20 11.83
C VAL A 411 28.02 -2.51 12.86
N ASP A 412 29.05 -3.25 12.46
CA ASP A 412 30.19 -3.61 13.32
C ASP A 412 31.16 -2.45 13.56
N ASP A 413 31.11 -1.43 12.70
CA ASP A 413 31.99 -0.24 12.79
C ASP A 413 31.37 0.89 13.60
N ILE A 414 30.07 0.75 13.99
CA ILE A 414 29.38 1.75 14.79
C ILE A 414 29.83 1.70 16.23
N PRO A 415 30.29 2.81 16.84
CA PRO A 415 30.83 2.85 18.19
C PRO A 415 29.74 2.85 19.27
N ILE A 416 28.95 1.78 19.33
CA ILE A 416 27.91 1.59 20.36
C ILE A 416 28.42 0.72 21.50
N THR A 417 27.98 1.00 22.71
CA THR A 417 28.23 0.18 23.91
C THR A 417 27.38 -1.08 23.85
N LYS A 418 28.03 -2.22 23.59
CA LYS A 418 27.37 -3.54 23.57
C LYS A 418 27.15 -4.09 24.96
#